data_bd08b77234257c995f9aab0d8e998c0f
#
_entry.id   bd08b77234257c995f9aab0d8e998c0f
#
_cell.length_a   1.000
_cell.length_b   1.000
_cell.length_c   1.000
_cell.angle_alpha   90.00
_cell.angle_beta   90.00
_cell.angle_gamma   90.00
#
_symmetry.space_group_name_H-M   'P 1'
#
loop_
_entity.id
_entity.type
_entity.pdbx_description
1 polymer ?
#
loop_
_entity_poly.entity_id
_entity_poly.type
_entity_poly.pdbx_seq_one_letter_code
_entity_poly.pdbx_strand_id
1 'polypeptide(L)'
;DDRYENSISLDQVFAAHAGEHTRHASLVLSTDGGTGSPRGAHTLSFNAEGRPIPAEHKPKRIFDMLFVKSGPDAARQLALSESALDDLMEDARSLRHSLSKHDQETLAEYLQSVRETEVRVEKARRWLDVALPVVSADGLKLDVTPEDPRNFLRTMYELIFLAFKTDST
;
A
#
# COMPACT_ATOMS: atom_id res chain seq x y z
N ASP A 1 20.81 -19.17 -14.76
CA ASP A 1 19.60 -18.45 -14.39
C ASP A 1 19.82 -17.85 -13.00
N ASP A 2 20.41 -16.65 -12.97
CA ASP A 2 20.47 -15.86 -11.74
C ASP A 2 19.07 -15.27 -11.53
N ARG A 3 18.18 -16.05 -10.91
CA ARG A 3 16.93 -15.53 -10.37
C ARG A 3 17.31 -14.64 -9.20
N TYR A 4 17.16 -13.35 -9.41
CA TYR A 4 17.31 -12.40 -8.32
C TYR A 4 16.12 -12.55 -7.39
N GLU A 5 16.34 -13.19 -6.24
CA GLU A 5 15.33 -13.36 -5.20
C GLU A 5 15.52 -12.26 -4.15
N ASN A 6 14.56 -11.36 -4.06
CA ASN A 6 14.48 -10.41 -2.98
C ASN A 6 13.77 -11.02 -1.77
N SER A 7 14.10 -10.53 -0.60
CA SER A 7 13.36 -10.73 0.64
C SER A 7 12.65 -9.43 1.05
N ILE A 8 11.93 -9.47 2.15
CA ILE A 8 11.32 -8.28 2.75
C ILE A 8 12.36 -7.19 2.99
N SER A 9 12.03 -5.96 2.62
CA SER A 9 12.89 -4.80 2.88
C SER A 9 12.78 -4.32 4.34
N LEU A 10 13.85 -3.69 4.84
CA LEU A 10 13.93 -3.24 6.23
C LEU A 10 12.78 -2.28 6.62
N ASP A 11 12.41 -1.37 5.73
CA ASP A 11 11.31 -0.44 5.94
C ASP A 11 9.97 -1.18 6.11
N GLN A 12 9.76 -2.30 5.42
CA GLN A 12 8.54 -3.09 5.55
C GLN A 12 8.55 -3.99 6.80
N VAL A 13 9.72 -4.46 7.25
CA VAL A 13 9.85 -5.10 8.57
C VAL A 13 9.46 -4.12 9.67
N PHE A 14 9.96 -2.89 9.59
CA PHE A 14 9.61 -1.84 10.55
C PHE A 14 8.12 -1.46 10.46
N ALA A 15 7.58 -1.32 9.25
CA ALA A 15 6.18 -1.02 9.00
C ALA A 15 5.22 -2.08 9.57
N ALA A 16 5.59 -3.36 9.51
CA ALA A 16 4.82 -4.44 10.11
C ALA A 16 4.73 -4.32 11.63
N HIS A 17 5.75 -3.76 12.28
CA HIS A 17 5.79 -3.57 13.73
C HIS A 17 5.15 -2.22 14.17
N ALA A 18 5.59 -1.11 13.59
CA ALA A 18 5.15 0.23 14.00
C ALA A 18 3.82 0.64 13.37
N GLY A 19 3.53 0.11 12.18
CA GLY A 19 2.39 0.51 11.39
C GLY A 19 1.02 0.08 11.92
N GLU A 20 0.96 -0.74 12.97
CA GLU A 20 -0.31 -1.10 13.61
C GLU A 20 -0.99 0.12 14.26
N HIS A 21 -0.21 1.09 14.71
CA HIS A 21 -0.66 2.26 15.43
C HIS A 21 -0.94 3.47 14.53
N THR A 22 -0.66 3.39 13.24
CA THR A 22 -0.85 4.46 12.27
C THR A 22 -1.89 4.08 11.21
N ARG A 23 -2.51 5.07 10.55
CA ARG A 23 -3.48 4.84 9.46
C ARG A 23 -2.82 4.12 8.29
N HIS A 24 -1.65 4.57 7.88
CA HIS A 24 -0.85 3.96 6.83
C HIS A 24 0.40 3.34 7.46
N ALA A 25 0.59 2.04 7.28
CA ALA A 25 1.75 1.34 7.84
C ALA A 25 3.07 1.81 7.22
N SER A 26 3.04 2.15 5.95
CA SER A 26 4.17 2.72 5.22
C SER A 26 3.68 3.61 4.08
N LEU A 27 4.54 4.52 3.64
CA LEU A 27 4.32 5.39 2.51
C LEU A 27 5.47 5.20 1.52
N VAL A 28 5.22 4.46 0.46
CA VAL A 28 6.23 4.17 -0.57
C VAL A 28 6.12 5.19 -1.70
N LEU A 29 7.15 6.00 -1.86
CA LEU A 29 7.17 7.13 -2.77
C LEU A 29 8.33 7.02 -3.77
N SER A 30 8.12 7.54 -4.98
CA SER A 30 9.17 7.69 -5.98
C SER A 30 8.90 8.89 -6.90
N THR A 31 9.79 9.16 -7.82
CA THR A 31 9.61 10.22 -8.83
C THR A 31 8.73 9.78 -10.00
N ASP A 32 8.70 8.48 -10.30
CA ASP A 32 8.03 7.93 -11.49
C ASP A 32 6.83 7.03 -11.17
N GLY A 33 6.72 6.60 -9.91
CA GLY A 33 5.64 5.71 -9.46
C GLY A 33 5.80 4.25 -9.89
N GLY A 34 4.85 3.41 -9.44
CA GLY A 34 4.81 2.00 -9.78
C GLY A 34 5.96 1.17 -9.17
N THR A 35 6.23 0.03 -9.78
CA THR A 35 7.28 -0.91 -9.34
C THR A 35 8.56 -0.84 -10.18
N GLY A 36 8.54 -0.08 -11.29
CA GLY A 36 9.64 -0.01 -12.24
C GLY A 36 9.55 -1.04 -13.37
N SER A 37 10.65 -1.19 -14.10
CA SER A 37 10.80 -2.16 -15.18
C SER A 37 11.60 -3.37 -14.70
N PRO A 38 11.62 -4.49 -15.47
CA PRO A 38 12.46 -5.64 -15.15
C PRO A 38 13.96 -5.34 -15.05
N ARG A 39 14.40 -4.16 -15.53
CA ARG A 39 15.81 -3.74 -15.55
C ARG A 39 16.13 -2.63 -14.54
N GLY A 40 15.12 -2.12 -13.82
CA GLY A 40 15.31 -1.06 -12.82
C GLY A 40 14.05 -0.90 -11.96
N ALA A 41 14.17 -1.16 -10.67
CA ALA A 41 13.09 -0.93 -9.72
C ALA A 41 12.94 0.57 -9.44
N HIS A 42 11.71 1.08 -9.51
CA HIS A 42 11.34 2.43 -9.07
C HIS A 42 10.93 2.45 -7.59
N THR A 43 10.98 1.30 -6.94
CA THR A 43 10.72 1.16 -5.50
C THR A 43 11.90 0.43 -4.84
N LEU A 44 12.17 0.79 -3.60
CA LEU A 44 13.13 0.11 -2.72
C LEU A 44 12.43 -0.74 -1.66
N SER A 45 11.11 -0.75 -1.67
CA SER A 45 10.27 -1.45 -0.70
C SER A 45 9.76 -2.76 -1.29
N PHE A 46 9.97 -3.85 -0.54
CA PHE A 46 9.59 -5.21 -0.92
C PHE A 46 8.80 -5.86 0.21
N ASN A 47 7.70 -6.53 -0.13
CA ASN A 47 6.87 -7.25 0.85
C ASN A 47 7.54 -8.54 1.36
N ALA A 48 6.84 -9.30 2.22
CA ALA A 48 7.37 -10.52 2.83
C ALA A 48 7.77 -11.59 1.80
N GLU A 49 7.12 -11.60 0.63
CA GLU A 49 7.42 -12.52 -0.49
C GLU A 49 8.50 -11.98 -1.44
N GLY A 50 9.18 -10.88 -1.08
CA GLY A 50 10.18 -10.26 -1.94
C GLY A 50 9.61 -9.57 -3.17
N ARG A 51 8.30 -9.31 -3.21
CA ARG A 51 7.65 -8.60 -4.32
C ARG A 51 7.75 -7.09 -4.12
N PRO A 52 8.04 -6.32 -5.19
CA PRO A 52 8.14 -4.87 -5.08
C PRO A 52 6.78 -4.23 -4.77
N ILE A 53 6.76 -3.32 -3.81
CA ILE A 53 5.58 -2.52 -3.46
C ILE A 53 5.51 -1.32 -4.39
N PRO A 54 4.37 -1.09 -5.08
CA PRO A 54 4.22 0.05 -5.97
C PRO A 54 4.37 1.38 -5.21
N ALA A 55 5.21 2.25 -5.74
CA ALA A 55 5.41 3.59 -5.20
C ALA A 55 4.39 4.59 -5.77
N GLU A 56 3.92 5.53 -4.96
CA GLU A 56 3.12 6.66 -5.42
C GLU A 56 4.03 7.85 -5.74
N HIS A 57 3.69 8.60 -6.79
CA HIS A 57 4.50 9.74 -7.25
C HIS A 57 3.68 11.02 -7.44
N LYS A 58 2.35 10.95 -7.38
CA LYS A 58 1.48 12.11 -7.60
C LYS A 58 1.18 12.83 -6.28
N PRO A 59 1.70 14.06 -6.07
CA PRO A 59 1.50 14.78 -4.81
C PRO A 59 0.03 14.93 -4.42
N LYS A 60 -0.84 15.19 -5.40
CA LYS A 60 -2.29 15.27 -5.17
C LYS A 60 -2.87 13.98 -4.61
N ARG A 61 -2.49 12.83 -5.16
CA ARG A 61 -2.96 11.53 -4.67
C ARG A 61 -2.44 11.20 -3.29
N ILE A 62 -1.18 11.55 -3.00
CA ILE A 62 -0.57 11.38 -1.67
C ILE A 62 -1.33 12.24 -0.65
N PHE A 63 -1.60 13.51 -0.98
CA PHE A 63 -2.39 14.39 -0.13
C PHE A 63 -3.80 13.84 0.13
N ASP A 64 -4.49 13.43 -0.93
CA ASP A 64 -5.85 12.88 -0.83
C ASP A 64 -5.87 11.60 0.03
N MET A 65 -4.91 10.72 -0.15
CA MET A 65 -4.77 9.49 0.63
C MET A 65 -4.57 9.76 2.13
N LEU A 66 -3.75 10.75 2.47
CA LEU A 66 -3.40 11.06 3.86
C LEU A 66 -4.46 11.91 4.58
N PHE A 67 -5.07 12.88 3.89
CA PHE A 67 -5.80 13.97 4.53
C PHE A 67 -7.23 14.19 4.03
N VAL A 68 -7.65 13.52 2.95
CA VAL A 68 -9.01 13.64 2.45
C VAL A 68 -9.85 12.45 2.87
N LYS A 69 -10.99 12.71 3.47
CA LYS A 69 -11.91 11.64 3.90
C LYS A 69 -12.37 10.85 2.68
N SER A 70 -12.29 9.54 2.80
CA SER A 70 -12.86 8.62 1.82
C SER A 70 -14.35 8.95 1.58
N GLY A 71 -14.81 8.81 0.34
CA GLY A 71 -16.19 9.11 -0.02
C GLY A 71 -17.22 8.28 0.79
N PRO A 72 -18.50 8.65 0.72
CA PRO A 72 -19.57 7.99 1.49
C PRO A 72 -19.71 6.49 1.18
N ASP A 73 -19.22 6.05 0.03
CA ASP A 73 -19.25 4.65 -0.38
C ASP A 73 -18.08 3.80 0.12
N ALA A 74 -17.10 4.40 0.82
CA ALA A 74 -15.89 3.69 1.25
C ALA A 74 -16.21 2.49 2.16
N ALA A 75 -17.14 2.64 3.11
CA ALA A 75 -17.57 1.56 3.97
C ALA A 75 -18.22 0.41 3.17
N ARG A 76 -19.02 0.75 2.17
CA ARG A 76 -19.64 -0.23 1.28
C ARG A 76 -18.60 -0.95 0.41
N GLN A 77 -17.63 -0.23 -0.12
CA GLN A 77 -16.55 -0.81 -0.92
C GLN A 77 -15.69 -1.77 -0.09
N LEU A 78 -15.38 -1.41 1.16
CA LEU A 78 -14.66 -2.30 2.07
C LEU A 78 -15.47 -3.56 2.39
N ALA A 79 -16.76 -3.43 2.69
CA ALA A 79 -17.63 -4.59 2.94
C ALA A 79 -17.75 -5.53 1.74
N LEU A 80 -17.82 -4.98 0.51
CA LEU A 80 -17.78 -5.77 -0.71
C LEU A 80 -16.44 -6.48 -0.91
N SER A 81 -15.34 -5.82 -0.55
CA SER A 81 -14.01 -6.42 -0.63
C SER A 81 -13.85 -7.56 0.39
N GLU A 82 -14.33 -7.39 1.62
CA GLU A 82 -14.36 -8.45 2.64
C GLU A 82 -15.13 -9.68 2.13
N SER A 83 -16.35 -9.48 1.63
CA SER A 83 -17.17 -10.58 1.11
C SER A 83 -16.50 -11.32 -0.05
N ALA A 84 -15.88 -10.57 -0.99
CA ALA A 84 -15.17 -11.18 -2.11
C ALA A 84 -13.93 -11.98 -1.68
N LEU A 85 -13.23 -11.54 -0.62
CA LEU A 85 -12.09 -12.25 -0.07
C LEU A 85 -12.54 -13.53 0.66
N ASP A 86 -13.63 -13.48 1.40
CA ASP A 86 -14.22 -14.65 2.08
C ASP A 86 -14.63 -15.73 1.07
N ASP A 87 -15.35 -15.35 0.01
CA ASP A 87 -15.78 -16.24 -1.07
C ASP A 87 -14.56 -16.90 -1.75
N LEU A 88 -13.52 -16.12 -2.03
CA LEU A 88 -12.29 -16.59 -2.64
C LEU A 88 -11.53 -17.57 -1.75
N MET A 89 -11.51 -17.33 -0.44
CA MET A 89 -10.88 -18.23 0.54
C MET A 89 -11.64 -19.55 0.66
N GLU A 90 -12.96 -19.55 0.55
CA GLU A 90 -13.79 -20.77 0.56
C GLU A 90 -13.56 -21.60 -0.70
N ASP A 91 -13.58 -20.97 -1.86
CA ASP A 91 -13.29 -21.61 -3.15
C ASP A 91 -11.92 -22.24 -3.18
N ALA A 92 -10.90 -21.52 -2.68
CA ALA A 92 -9.54 -22.01 -2.63
C ALA A 92 -9.37 -23.21 -1.68
N ARG A 93 -10.08 -23.23 -0.54
CA ARG A 93 -10.08 -24.41 0.35
C ARG A 93 -10.67 -25.64 -0.33
N SER A 94 -11.75 -25.47 -1.08
CA SER A 94 -12.39 -26.55 -1.81
C SER A 94 -11.49 -27.09 -2.92
N LEU A 95 -10.80 -26.22 -3.65
CA LEU A 95 -9.92 -26.55 -4.76
C LEU A 95 -8.66 -27.31 -4.28
N ARG A 96 -8.11 -26.97 -3.11
CA ARG A 96 -6.86 -27.52 -2.58
C ARG A 96 -6.82 -29.05 -2.56
N HIS A 97 -7.96 -29.70 -2.29
CA HIS A 97 -8.03 -31.15 -2.20
C HIS A 97 -7.90 -31.87 -3.55
N SER A 98 -8.13 -31.18 -4.66
CA SER A 98 -8.06 -31.71 -6.02
C SER A 98 -6.74 -31.44 -6.73
N LEU A 99 -5.85 -30.64 -6.14
CA LEU A 99 -4.61 -30.18 -6.75
C LEU A 99 -3.42 -31.09 -6.48
N SER A 100 -2.45 -31.10 -7.41
CA SER A 100 -1.13 -31.69 -7.20
C SER A 100 -0.38 -30.98 -6.08
N LYS A 101 0.68 -31.58 -5.51
CA LYS A 101 1.49 -30.94 -4.46
C LYS A 101 2.09 -29.62 -4.92
N HIS A 102 2.60 -29.55 -6.14
CA HIS A 102 3.17 -28.32 -6.70
C HIS A 102 2.12 -27.23 -6.83
N ASP A 103 0.92 -27.56 -7.32
CA ASP A 103 -0.18 -26.60 -7.45
C ASP A 103 -0.71 -26.16 -6.07
N GLN A 104 -0.67 -27.04 -5.05
CA GLN A 104 -1.00 -26.69 -3.67
C GLN A 104 -0.01 -25.66 -3.09
N GLU A 105 1.29 -25.76 -3.41
CA GLU A 105 2.30 -24.79 -3.00
C GLU A 105 2.04 -23.42 -3.67
N THR A 106 1.78 -23.42 -4.96
CA THR A 106 1.41 -22.20 -5.70
C THR A 106 0.13 -21.56 -5.16
N LEU A 107 -0.89 -22.39 -4.86
CA LEU A 107 -2.13 -21.91 -4.24
C LEU A 107 -1.87 -21.33 -2.83
N ALA A 108 -0.98 -21.93 -2.05
CA ALA A 108 -0.64 -21.43 -0.72
C ALA A 108 0.03 -20.05 -0.78
N GLU A 109 0.93 -19.82 -1.74
CA GLU A 109 1.52 -18.50 -1.99
C GLU A 109 0.47 -17.46 -2.37
N TYR A 110 -0.46 -17.85 -3.25
CA TYR A 110 -1.58 -16.98 -3.62
C TYR A 110 -2.47 -16.63 -2.42
N LEU A 111 -2.83 -17.63 -1.60
CA LEU A 111 -3.63 -17.43 -0.39
C LEU A 111 -2.93 -16.55 0.65
N GLN A 112 -1.60 -16.57 0.71
CA GLN A 112 -0.87 -15.64 1.54
C GLN A 112 -1.10 -14.20 1.12
N SER A 113 -1.07 -13.90 -0.19
CA SER A 113 -1.34 -12.55 -0.69
C SER A 113 -2.80 -12.09 -0.45
N VAL A 114 -3.74 -13.03 -0.45
CA VAL A 114 -5.14 -12.76 -0.06
C VAL A 114 -5.23 -12.35 1.41
N ARG A 115 -4.58 -13.10 2.32
CA ARG A 115 -4.55 -12.76 3.75
C ARG A 115 -3.94 -11.41 4.04
N GLU A 116 -2.88 -11.02 3.34
CA GLU A 116 -2.31 -9.69 3.46
C GLU A 116 -3.30 -8.60 3.02
N THR A 117 -4.12 -8.91 2.03
CA THR A 117 -5.19 -8.02 1.58
C THR A 117 -6.31 -7.93 2.60
N GLU A 118 -6.71 -9.03 3.23
CA GLU A 118 -7.67 -9.05 4.34
C GLU A 118 -7.21 -8.16 5.50
N VAL A 119 -5.97 -8.30 5.93
CA VAL A 119 -5.38 -7.47 7.01
C VAL A 119 -5.42 -5.98 6.66
N ARG A 120 -5.13 -5.64 5.38
CA ARG A 120 -5.21 -4.25 4.92
C ARG A 120 -6.64 -3.71 4.90
N VAL A 121 -7.61 -4.52 4.46
CA VAL A 121 -9.03 -4.14 4.43
C VAL A 121 -9.57 -3.97 5.85
N GLU A 122 -9.26 -4.89 6.75
CA GLU A 122 -9.63 -4.80 8.16
C GLU A 122 -9.01 -3.55 8.83
N LYS A 123 -7.74 -3.28 8.55
CA LYS A 123 -7.09 -2.06 9.02
C LYS A 123 -7.80 -0.81 8.48
N ALA A 124 -8.07 -0.75 7.18
CA ALA A 124 -8.79 0.37 6.58
C ALA A 124 -10.16 0.59 7.21
N ARG A 125 -10.87 -0.49 7.55
CA ARG A 125 -12.17 -0.44 8.24
C ARG A 125 -12.05 0.16 9.63
N ARG A 126 -11.08 -0.27 10.44
CA ARG A 126 -10.84 0.30 11.78
C ARG A 126 -10.59 1.80 11.75
N TRP A 127 -9.98 2.31 10.67
CA TRP A 127 -9.65 3.71 10.50
C TRP A 127 -10.74 4.56 9.83
N LEU A 128 -11.86 3.96 9.35
CA LEU A 128 -12.94 4.69 8.69
C LEU A 128 -13.56 5.78 9.58
N ASP A 129 -13.77 5.45 10.85
CA ASP A 129 -14.44 6.33 11.80
C ASP A 129 -13.46 7.22 12.59
N VAL A 130 -12.17 7.01 12.43
CA VAL A 130 -11.14 7.84 13.03
C VAL A 130 -11.01 9.15 12.24
N ALA A 131 -11.15 10.27 12.95
CA ALA A 131 -11.04 11.59 12.33
C ALA A 131 -9.70 11.75 11.63
N LEU A 132 -9.74 12.34 10.43
CA LEU A 132 -8.53 12.72 9.72
C LEU A 132 -7.92 13.97 10.33
N PRO A 133 -6.59 14.11 10.32
CA PRO A 133 -5.96 15.35 10.68
C PRO A 133 -6.41 16.47 9.73
N VAL A 134 -6.72 17.63 10.31
CA VAL A 134 -7.07 18.82 9.52
C VAL A 134 -5.79 19.47 9.03
N VAL A 135 -5.51 19.33 7.76
CA VAL A 135 -4.35 19.92 7.09
C VAL A 135 -4.83 20.82 5.96
N SER A 136 -4.37 22.09 5.96
CA SER A 136 -4.62 22.98 4.82
C SER A 136 -3.72 22.61 3.65
N ALA A 137 -4.29 22.60 2.46
CA ALA A 137 -3.54 22.49 1.21
C ALA A 137 -2.93 23.83 0.77
N ASP A 138 -3.20 24.93 1.51
CA ASP A 138 -2.72 26.26 1.16
C ASP A 138 -1.19 26.31 1.12
N GLY A 139 -0.67 26.75 -0.01
CA GLY A 139 0.78 26.80 -0.26
C GLY A 139 1.40 25.51 -0.81
N LEU A 140 0.69 24.37 -0.79
CA LEU A 140 1.15 23.15 -1.42
C LEU A 140 0.87 23.18 -2.93
N LYS A 141 1.89 22.89 -3.72
CA LYS A 141 1.76 22.78 -5.18
C LYS A 141 1.43 21.33 -5.56
N LEU A 142 0.17 20.90 -5.37
CA LEU A 142 -0.24 19.50 -5.52
C LEU A 142 -0.24 19.01 -6.98
N ASP A 143 -0.28 19.89 -7.96
CA ASP A 143 -0.31 19.55 -9.39
C ASP A 143 1.07 19.55 -10.06
N VAL A 144 2.16 19.69 -9.26
CA VAL A 144 3.52 19.65 -9.81
C VAL A 144 3.87 18.25 -10.29
N THR A 145 4.69 18.22 -11.34
CA THR A 145 5.23 17.00 -11.95
C THR A 145 6.75 16.97 -11.84
N PRO A 146 7.41 15.82 -12.05
CA PRO A 146 8.88 15.72 -12.09
C PRO A 146 9.56 16.63 -13.13
N GLU A 147 8.81 17.18 -14.09
CA GLU A 147 9.31 18.18 -15.06
C GLU A 147 9.71 19.49 -14.41
N ASP A 148 9.13 19.82 -13.24
CA ASP A 148 9.59 20.90 -12.37
C ASP A 148 10.21 20.29 -11.09
N PRO A 149 11.45 19.77 -11.15
CA PRO A 149 12.02 18.94 -10.10
C PRO A 149 12.16 19.67 -8.76
N ARG A 150 12.40 20.99 -8.79
CA ARG A 150 12.55 21.78 -7.57
C ARG A 150 11.25 21.86 -6.78
N ASN A 151 10.16 22.24 -7.45
CA ASN A 151 8.86 22.34 -6.79
C ASN A 151 8.30 20.94 -6.46
N PHE A 152 8.52 19.97 -7.33
CA PHE A 152 8.12 18.60 -7.11
C PHE A 152 8.75 18.01 -5.82
N LEU A 153 10.07 18.03 -5.71
CA LEU A 153 10.77 17.52 -4.53
C LEU A 153 10.38 18.29 -3.27
N ARG A 154 10.26 19.61 -3.35
CA ARG A 154 9.79 20.42 -2.23
C ARG A 154 8.43 19.95 -1.74
N THR A 155 7.45 19.81 -2.64
CA THR A 155 6.10 19.36 -2.29
C THR A 155 6.09 17.94 -1.73
N MET A 156 6.89 17.02 -2.29
CA MET A 156 7.03 15.68 -1.77
C MET A 156 7.56 15.67 -0.32
N TYR A 157 8.60 16.47 -0.02
CA TYR A 157 9.12 16.59 1.35
C TYR A 157 8.14 17.26 2.30
N GLU A 158 7.38 18.27 1.84
CA GLU A 158 6.32 18.90 2.63
C GLU A 158 5.22 17.88 2.99
N LEU A 159 4.83 17.00 2.06
CA LEU A 159 3.86 15.92 2.31
C LEU A 159 4.39 14.88 3.30
N ILE A 160 5.65 14.47 3.16
CA ILE A 160 6.32 13.58 4.12
C ILE A 160 6.34 14.20 5.52
N PHE A 161 6.73 15.47 5.62
CA PHE A 161 6.74 16.20 6.89
C PHE A 161 5.35 16.24 7.53
N LEU A 162 4.31 16.53 6.73
CA LEU A 162 2.93 16.55 7.22
C LEU A 162 2.47 15.17 7.67
N ALA A 163 2.82 14.10 6.96
CA ALA A 163 2.48 12.74 7.35
C ALA A 163 3.04 12.39 8.73
N PHE A 164 4.30 12.70 8.99
CA PHE A 164 4.93 12.49 10.31
C PHE A 164 4.35 13.42 11.38
N LYS A 165 4.12 14.69 11.06
CA LYS A 165 3.58 15.68 12.02
C LYS A 165 2.17 15.30 12.50
N THR A 166 1.43 14.56 11.71
CA THR A 166 0.04 14.17 11.98
C THR A 166 -0.12 12.71 12.39
N ASP A 167 0.97 11.99 12.60
CA ASP A 167 0.98 10.56 12.91
C ASP A 167 0.15 9.73 11.91
N SER A 168 0.13 10.14 10.64
CA SER A 168 -0.64 9.47 9.59
C SER A 168 0.07 8.22 9.06
N THR A 169 1.38 8.14 9.28
CA THR A 169 2.22 7.01 8.86
C THR A 169 3.34 6.75 9.86
#